data_5540aa41bc60063381a11f63af816e6f
#
_entry.id   5540aa41bc60063381a11f63af816e6f
#
_cell.length_a   1.000
_cell.length_b   1.000
_cell.length_c   1.000
_cell.angle_alpha   90.00
_cell.angle_beta   90.00
_cell.angle_gamma   90.00
#
_symmetry.space_group_name_H-M   'P 1'
#
loop_
_entity.id
_entity.type
_entity.pdbx_description
1 polymer ?
#
loop_
_entity_poly.entity_id
_entity_poly.type
_entity_poly.pdbx_seq_one_letter_code
_entity_poly.pdbx_strand_id
1 'polypeptide(L)'
;GNIVSMTQTINNAFGSRVAVNDTGMLLNNCMLLFDPHSGNANSINPYKRSLSSMTPTIISKDKKPYIVLGTPGGRRIFGAVCQALLALIDNKFSLQASVESPRVWTDGDTLELEYEFPDKTINKLKSMGHNTVSVNRVAGGMNAIKFENNMMEGAACHRADGSPSGLSGGYALPSKPGDAFRDY
;
A
#
# COMPACT_ATOMS: atom_id res chain seq x y z
N GLY A 1 -23.71 -3.99 -6.18
CA GLY A 1 -23.20 -2.86 -5.40
C GLY A 1 -22.39 -3.25 -4.17
N ASN A 2 -22.14 -4.54 -3.95
CA ASN A 2 -21.27 -4.99 -2.86
C ASN A 2 -19.81 -4.68 -3.17
N ILE A 3 -19.06 -4.29 -2.12
CA ILE A 3 -17.65 -3.92 -2.24
C ILE A 3 -16.84 -4.70 -1.22
N VAL A 4 -15.68 -5.17 -1.65
CA VAL A 4 -14.73 -5.87 -0.79
C VAL A 4 -13.35 -5.23 -0.93
N SER A 5 -12.74 -4.86 0.19
CA SER A 5 -11.33 -4.55 0.29
C SER A 5 -10.68 -5.60 1.19
N MET A 6 -9.75 -6.37 0.64
CA MET A 6 -9.16 -7.50 1.36
C MET A 6 -7.64 -7.46 1.23
N THR A 7 -6.95 -7.63 2.35
CA THR A 7 -5.51 -7.89 2.38
C THR A 7 -5.29 -9.29 2.95
N GLN A 8 -4.63 -10.15 2.19
CA GLN A 8 -4.29 -11.50 2.58
C GLN A 8 -2.79 -11.68 2.55
N THR A 9 -2.24 -12.39 3.54
CA THR A 9 -0.78 -12.58 3.63
C THR A 9 -0.45 -13.85 4.41
N ILE A 10 0.70 -14.43 4.09
CA ILE A 10 1.42 -15.38 4.94
C ILE A 10 2.60 -14.70 5.65
N ASN A 11 2.65 -13.37 5.66
CA ASN A 11 3.63 -12.43 6.18
C ASN A 11 4.88 -12.36 5.29
N ASN A 12 5.93 -13.13 5.52
CA ASN A 12 7.13 -13.11 4.65
C ASN A 12 6.92 -13.90 3.36
N ALA A 13 7.77 -13.66 2.36
CA ALA A 13 7.85 -14.51 1.18
C ALA A 13 8.06 -15.97 1.61
N PHE A 14 7.18 -16.87 1.15
CA PHE A 14 7.11 -18.28 1.59
C PHE A 14 6.79 -18.48 3.08
N GLY A 15 6.28 -17.47 3.80
CA GLY A 15 5.85 -17.55 5.19
C GLY A 15 6.92 -18.09 6.12
N SER A 16 6.61 -19.18 6.84
CA SER A 16 7.56 -19.90 7.71
C SER A 16 8.55 -20.80 6.95
N ARG A 17 8.41 -20.94 5.62
CA ARG A 17 9.13 -21.90 4.76
C ARG A 17 8.84 -23.37 5.11
N VAL A 18 7.74 -23.62 5.82
CA VAL A 18 7.24 -24.96 6.13
C VAL A 18 6.07 -25.27 5.21
N ALA A 19 6.15 -26.31 4.45
CA ALA A 19 5.06 -26.85 3.64
C ALA A 19 4.39 -28.01 4.39
N VAL A 20 3.07 -28.09 4.33
CA VAL A 20 2.32 -29.23 4.84
C VAL A 20 2.42 -30.36 3.83
N ASN A 21 2.88 -31.53 4.27
CA ASN A 21 3.06 -32.69 3.39
C ASN A 21 1.77 -33.00 2.62
N ASP A 22 1.94 -33.39 1.37
CA ASP A 22 0.90 -33.81 0.43
C ASP A 22 -0.20 -32.77 0.11
N THR A 23 -0.05 -31.53 0.58
CA THR A 23 -1.04 -30.47 0.31
C THR A 23 -0.53 -29.32 -0.53
N GLY A 24 0.79 -29.11 -0.58
CA GLY A 24 1.41 -27.94 -1.19
C GLY A 24 1.17 -26.62 -0.44
N MET A 25 0.49 -26.63 0.70
CA MET A 25 0.22 -25.43 1.49
C MET A 25 1.45 -24.97 2.25
N LEU A 26 1.79 -23.68 2.10
CA LEU A 26 2.81 -23.02 2.91
C LEU A 26 2.18 -22.41 4.17
N LEU A 27 2.82 -22.65 5.32
CA LEU A 27 2.39 -22.07 6.57
C LEU A 27 2.90 -20.63 6.69
N ASN A 28 2.09 -19.76 7.26
CA ASN A 28 2.47 -18.39 7.55
C ASN A 28 3.52 -18.29 8.68
N ASN A 29 4.16 -17.13 8.82
CA ASN A 29 5.04 -16.80 9.94
C ASN A 29 4.57 -15.55 10.69
N CYS A 30 3.27 -15.34 10.81
CA CYS A 30 2.68 -14.19 11.49
C CYS A 30 3.02 -14.07 12.98
N MET A 31 3.57 -15.11 13.59
CA MET A 31 4.12 -15.04 14.95
C MET A 31 5.23 -13.98 15.11
N LEU A 32 5.95 -13.65 14.02
CA LEU A 32 6.94 -12.55 14.02
C LEU A 32 6.34 -11.17 14.31
N LEU A 33 5.03 -11.03 14.21
CA LEU A 33 4.34 -9.76 14.48
C LEU A 33 4.06 -9.55 15.97
N PHE A 34 4.27 -10.57 16.81
CA PHE A 34 4.23 -10.42 18.25
C PHE A 34 5.55 -9.89 18.81
N ASP A 35 5.48 -9.29 19.99
CA ASP A 35 6.66 -8.99 20.79
C ASP A 35 7.09 -10.28 21.52
N PRO A 36 8.34 -10.74 21.35
CA PRO A 36 8.84 -11.92 22.05
C PRO A 36 9.05 -11.71 23.56
N HIS A 37 9.15 -10.45 23.99
CA HIS A 37 9.33 -10.13 25.42
C HIS A 37 7.99 -10.16 26.16
N SER A 38 7.97 -10.78 27.31
CA SER A 38 6.78 -10.83 28.16
C SER A 38 6.46 -9.47 28.79
N GLY A 39 5.18 -9.25 29.08
CA GLY A 39 4.72 -8.05 29.78
C GLY A 39 4.37 -6.84 28.91
N ASN A 40 4.68 -6.86 27.63
CA ASN A 40 4.33 -5.79 26.69
C ASN A 40 2.91 -5.97 26.10
N ALA A 41 2.34 -4.88 25.61
CA ALA A 41 1.00 -4.88 25.03
C ALA A 41 0.83 -5.88 23.89
N ASN A 42 1.86 -6.15 23.11
CA ASN A 42 1.86 -7.10 21.99
C ASN A 42 2.59 -8.41 22.28
N SER A 43 2.88 -8.74 23.55
CA SER A 43 3.51 -10.00 23.92
C SER A 43 2.67 -11.20 23.55
N ILE A 44 3.33 -12.33 23.25
CA ILE A 44 2.68 -13.60 22.94
C ILE A 44 1.86 -14.08 24.14
N ASN A 45 0.58 -14.35 23.91
CA ASN A 45 -0.34 -14.95 24.91
C ASN A 45 -1.37 -15.84 24.19
N PRO A 46 -1.92 -16.85 24.87
CA PRO A 46 -3.01 -17.64 24.33
C PRO A 46 -4.20 -16.76 23.90
N TYR A 47 -4.85 -17.11 22.80
CA TYR A 47 -6.04 -16.43 22.24
C TYR A 47 -5.82 -14.97 21.85
N LYS A 48 -4.59 -14.49 21.77
CA LYS A 48 -4.25 -13.12 21.42
C LYS A 48 -3.96 -12.96 19.94
N ARG A 49 -4.44 -11.86 19.35
CA ARG A 49 -4.08 -11.43 17.99
C ARG A 49 -2.81 -10.60 18.04
N SER A 50 -1.91 -10.84 17.09
CA SER A 50 -0.73 -10.00 16.89
C SER A 50 -1.08 -8.61 16.39
N LEU A 51 -0.14 -7.68 16.50
CA LEU A 51 -0.16 -6.42 15.77
C LEU A 51 -0.35 -6.70 14.25
N SER A 52 -1.10 -5.83 13.59
CA SER A 52 -1.22 -5.85 12.13
C SER A 52 -1.17 -4.42 11.58
N SER A 53 -0.45 -4.23 10.49
CA SER A 53 -0.39 -2.99 9.73
C SER A 53 -1.24 -3.05 8.46
N MET A 54 -1.90 -4.17 8.19
CA MET A 54 -2.80 -4.32 7.04
C MET A 54 -3.96 -3.33 7.16
N THR A 55 -4.16 -2.56 6.09
CA THR A 55 -5.13 -1.45 6.06
C THR A 55 -5.96 -1.53 4.77
N PRO A 56 -6.77 -2.60 4.59
CA PRO A 56 -7.73 -2.61 3.50
C PRO A 56 -8.76 -1.52 3.77
N THR A 57 -8.94 -0.60 2.81
CA THR A 57 -9.66 0.65 3.06
C THR A 57 -10.83 0.80 2.10
N ILE A 58 -11.99 1.19 2.64
CA ILE A 58 -13.17 1.61 1.88
C ILE A 58 -13.57 2.99 2.38
N ILE A 59 -13.70 3.94 1.46
CA ILE A 59 -14.16 5.29 1.75
C ILE A 59 -15.55 5.48 1.16
N SER A 60 -16.44 6.01 1.98
CA SER A 60 -17.79 6.38 1.58
C SER A 60 -17.91 7.91 1.50
N LYS A 61 -18.62 8.40 0.48
CA LYS A 61 -19.04 9.79 0.32
C LYS A 61 -20.56 9.80 0.17
N ASP A 62 -21.24 10.62 0.95
CA ASP A 62 -22.71 10.73 0.94
C ASP A 62 -23.41 9.37 1.09
N LYS A 63 -22.90 8.54 2.01
CA LYS A 63 -23.37 7.18 2.30
C LYS A 63 -23.25 6.20 1.13
N LYS A 64 -22.52 6.53 0.10
CA LYS A 64 -22.22 5.67 -1.06
C LYS A 64 -20.73 5.35 -1.10
N PRO A 65 -20.35 4.17 -1.60
CA PRO A 65 -18.95 3.87 -1.85
C PRO A 65 -18.33 4.91 -2.77
N TYR A 66 -17.10 5.32 -2.44
CA TYR A 66 -16.38 6.31 -3.23
C TYR A 66 -15.02 5.80 -3.68
N ILE A 67 -14.21 5.26 -2.75
CA ILE A 67 -12.87 4.74 -3.05
C ILE A 67 -12.67 3.45 -2.28
N VAL A 68 -12.06 2.48 -2.93
CA VAL A 68 -11.56 1.24 -2.33
C VAL A 68 -10.09 1.10 -2.70
N LEU A 69 -9.22 0.90 -1.73
CA LEU A 69 -7.80 0.73 -2.01
C LEU A 69 -7.09 -0.09 -0.95
N GLY A 70 -5.92 -0.59 -1.33
CA GLY A 70 -5.04 -1.33 -0.44
C GLY A 70 -3.69 -1.64 -1.10
N THR A 71 -2.67 -1.89 -0.27
CA THR A 71 -1.32 -2.23 -0.70
C THR A 71 -0.67 -3.20 0.30
N PRO A 72 0.20 -4.10 -0.12
CA PRO A 72 1.13 -4.79 0.78
C PRO A 72 2.28 -3.87 1.19
N GLY A 73 3.09 -4.26 2.19
CA GLY A 73 4.30 -3.49 2.53
C GLY A 73 4.68 -3.43 4.00
N GLY A 74 4.16 -4.34 4.83
CA GLY A 74 4.48 -4.37 6.26
C GLY A 74 4.09 -3.06 6.95
N ARG A 75 4.96 -2.51 7.80
CA ARG A 75 4.67 -1.27 8.55
C ARG A 75 4.46 -0.03 7.68
N ARG A 76 4.88 -0.06 6.41
CA ARG A 76 4.72 1.03 5.46
C ARG A 76 3.32 1.14 4.85
N ILE A 77 2.44 0.13 5.06
CA ILE A 77 1.13 0.01 4.40
C ILE A 77 0.25 1.23 4.68
N PHE A 78 0.01 1.56 5.96
CA PHE A 78 -0.91 2.64 6.33
C PHE A 78 -0.43 4.01 5.84
N GLY A 79 0.89 4.27 5.90
CA GLY A 79 1.47 5.50 5.38
C GLY A 79 1.32 5.62 3.86
N ALA A 80 1.50 4.53 3.12
CA ALA A 80 1.30 4.51 1.67
C ALA A 80 -0.16 4.73 1.29
N VAL A 81 -1.11 4.10 2.00
CA VAL A 81 -2.55 4.32 1.80
C VAL A 81 -2.92 5.78 2.08
N CYS A 82 -2.42 6.35 3.18
CA CYS A 82 -2.67 7.75 3.54
C CYS A 82 -2.16 8.71 2.45
N GLN A 83 -0.94 8.53 1.95
CA GLN A 83 -0.36 9.38 0.91
C GLN A 83 -1.16 9.31 -0.40
N ALA A 84 -1.58 8.11 -0.82
CA ALA A 84 -2.42 7.97 -2.01
C ALA A 84 -3.78 8.67 -1.85
N LEU A 85 -4.38 8.62 -0.65
CA LEU A 85 -5.63 9.32 -0.37
C LEU A 85 -5.46 10.84 -0.37
N LEU A 86 -4.38 11.36 0.20
CA LEU A 86 -4.05 12.79 0.15
C LEU A 86 -3.84 13.27 -1.29
N ALA A 87 -3.11 12.49 -2.10
CA ALA A 87 -2.92 12.78 -3.52
C ALA A 87 -4.27 12.85 -4.27
N LEU A 88 -5.15 11.89 -4.04
CA LEU A 88 -6.44 11.81 -4.73
C LEU A 88 -7.45 12.85 -4.23
N ILE A 89 -7.58 13.01 -2.89
CA ILE A 89 -8.65 13.81 -2.29
C ILE A 89 -8.26 15.28 -2.19
N ASP A 90 -7.06 15.57 -1.70
CA ASP A 90 -6.62 16.95 -1.45
C ASP A 90 -5.94 17.56 -2.68
N ASN A 91 -5.00 16.84 -3.30
CA ASN A 91 -4.27 17.32 -4.47
C ASN A 91 -5.01 17.12 -5.80
N LYS A 92 -6.16 16.39 -5.79
CA LYS A 92 -7.01 16.17 -6.97
C LYS A 92 -6.33 15.42 -8.12
N PHE A 93 -5.36 14.58 -7.81
CA PHE A 93 -4.73 13.74 -8.81
C PHE A 93 -5.72 12.72 -9.39
N SER A 94 -5.45 12.20 -10.59
CA SER A 94 -6.19 11.06 -11.11
C SER A 94 -5.98 9.83 -10.20
N LEU A 95 -6.86 8.84 -10.30
CA LEU A 95 -6.71 7.61 -9.52
C LEU A 95 -5.37 6.93 -9.79
N GLN A 96 -4.99 6.81 -11.06
CA GLN A 96 -3.71 6.21 -11.48
C GLN A 96 -2.52 7.00 -10.94
N ALA A 97 -2.50 8.33 -11.11
CA ALA A 97 -1.43 9.17 -10.58
C ALA A 97 -1.30 9.06 -9.06
N SER A 98 -2.43 8.94 -8.35
CA SER A 98 -2.44 8.82 -6.88
C SER A 98 -1.80 7.51 -6.39
N VAL A 99 -2.07 6.38 -7.04
CA VAL A 99 -1.49 5.09 -6.65
C VAL A 99 -0.01 4.98 -7.06
N GLU A 100 0.41 5.70 -8.10
CA GLU A 100 1.78 5.72 -8.61
C GLU A 100 2.67 6.79 -8.00
N SER A 101 2.12 7.81 -7.37
CA SER A 101 2.89 8.88 -6.73
C SER A 101 4.02 8.35 -5.87
N PRO A 102 5.21 8.98 -5.91
CA PRO A 102 6.32 8.58 -5.07
C PRO A 102 5.98 8.70 -3.60
N ARG A 103 6.48 7.77 -2.81
CA ARG A 103 6.13 7.63 -1.40
C ARG A 103 7.32 7.87 -0.50
N VAL A 104 7.03 8.41 0.67
CA VAL A 104 7.99 8.56 1.75
C VAL A 104 7.61 7.65 2.92
N TRP A 105 8.62 7.31 3.72
CA TRP A 105 8.41 6.56 4.95
C TRP A 105 9.50 6.89 5.96
N THR A 106 9.15 6.92 7.24
CA THR A 106 10.12 6.94 8.33
C THR A 106 9.66 6.06 9.48
N ASP A 107 10.62 5.46 10.15
CA ASP A 107 10.43 4.71 11.39
C ASP A 107 11.15 5.43 12.56
N GLY A 108 11.42 6.73 12.39
CA GLY A 108 12.02 7.62 13.37
C GLY A 108 13.33 8.25 12.93
N ASP A 109 14.35 7.45 12.61
CA ASP A 109 15.70 7.99 12.37
C ASP A 109 15.96 8.40 10.94
N THR A 110 15.53 7.60 9.98
CA THR A 110 15.80 7.80 8.56
C THR A 110 14.52 8.05 7.80
N LEU A 111 14.53 9.06 6.92
CA LEU A 111 13.45 9.33 5.99
C LEU A 111 13.75 8.64 4.65
N GLU A 112 13.06 7.54 4.39
CA GLU A 112 13.10 6.84 3.10
C GLU A 112 12.27 7.63 2.07
N LEU A 113 12.86 7.90 0.90
CA LEU A 113 12.18 8.51 -0.24
C LEU A 113 12.38 7.63 -1.47
N GLU A 114 11.32 7.39 -2.22
CA GLU A 114 11.46 6.71 -3.50
C GLU A 114 12.29 7.54 -4.49
N TYR A 115 12.99 6.89 -5.42
CA TYR A 115 13.96 7.56 -6.34
C TYR A 115 13.32 8.64 -7.22
N GLU A 116 12.00 8.58 -7.41
CA GLU A 116 11.26 9.52 -8.25
C GLU A 116 11.10 10.91 -7.61
N PHE A 117 11.47 11.09 -6.35
CA PHE A 117 11.44 12.43 -5.75
C PHE A 117 12.52 13.32 -6.40
N PRO A 118 12.14 14.56 -6.78
CA PRO A 118 13.11 15.51 -7.34
C PRO A 118 14.24 15.82 -6.34
N ASP A 119 15.47 15.94 -6.84
CA ASP A 119 16.64 16.32 -6.03
C ASP A 119 16.42 17.59 -5.21
N LYS A 120 15.68 18.55 -5.76
CA LYS A 120 15.30 19.78 -5.04
C LYS A 120 14.54 19.49 -3.76
N THR A 121 13.61 18.51 -3.80
CA THR A 121 12.81 18.09 -2.62
C THR A 121 13.71 17.40 -1.61
N ILE A 122 14.56 16.46 -2.07
CA ILE A 122 15.49 15.73 -1.21
C ILE A 122 16.45 16.71 -0.51
N ASN A 123 17.03 17.65 -1.26
CA ASN A 123 17.95 18.65 -0.72
C ASN A 123 17.27 19.60 0.28
N LYS A 124 16.01 19.96 0.03
CA LYS A 124 15.22 20.75 0.97
C LYS A 124 14.98 20.00 2.28
N LEU A 125 14.62 18.72 2.23
CA LEU A 125 14.44 17.89 3.40
C LEU A 125 15.75 17.75 4.21
N LYS A 126 16.87 17.52 3.53
CA LYS A 126 18.19 17.51 4.17
C LYS A 126 18.51 18.84 4.87
N SER A 127 18.21 19.98 4.23
CA SER A 127 18.44 21.31 4.82
C SER A 127 17.56 21.59 6.06
N MET A 128 16.45 20.85 6.20
CA MET A 128 15.57 20.88 7.37
C MET A 128 16.03 19.93 8.49
N GLY A 129 17.14 19.21 8.30
CA GLY A 129 17.71 18.31 9.29
C GLY A 129 17.26 16.84 9.16
N HIS A 130 16.53 16.47 8.10
CA HIS A 130 16.16 15.08 7.89
C HIS A 130 17.34 14.25 7.37
N ASN A 131 17.55 13.09 7.98
CA ASN A 131 18.45 12.06 7.46
C ASN A 131 17.73 11.29 6.35
N THR A 132 17.97 11.65 5.09
CA THR A 132 17.26 11.09 3.95
C THR A 132 18.03 9.96 3.27
N VAL A 133 17.33 8.91 2.86
CA VAL A 133 17.84 7.83 2.01
C VAL A 133 16.90 7.60 0.84
N SER A 134 17.46 7.48 -0.35
CA SER A 134 16.67 7.09 -1.53
C SER A 134 16.53 5.57 -1.60
N VAL A 135 15.31 5.11 -1.84
CA VAL A 135 14.97 3.68 -1.89
C VAL A 135 14.21 3.36 -3.18
N ASN A 136 14.28 2.11 -3.59
CA ASN A 136 13.60 1.64 -4.80
C ASN A 136 12.06 1.67 -4.67
N ARG A 137 11.55 1.40 -3.47
CA ARG A 137 10.11 1.44 -3.21
C ARG A 137 9.79 1.55 -1.71
N VAL A 138 8.72 2.26 -1.42
CA VAL A 138 8.05 2.30 -0.10
C VAL A 138 6.74 1.54 -0.21
N ALA A 139 6.58 0.48 0.59
CA ALA A 139 5.47 -0.48 0.50
C ALA A 139 5.46 -1.27 -0.84
N GLY A 140 4.34 -1.88 -1.20
CA GLY A 140 4.21 -2.69 -2.41
C GLY A 140 3.23 -2.11 -3.42
N GLY A 141 2.80 -2.94 -4.37
CA GLY A 141 1.83 -2.58 -5.38
C GLY A 141 0.47 -2.23 -4.78
N MET A 142 -0.01 -1.03 -5.06
CA MET A 142 -1.33 -0.56 -4.63
C MET A 142 -2.35 -0.84 -5.72
N ASN A 143 -3.51 -1.34 -5.30
CA ASN A 143 -4.69 -1.46 -6.15
C ASN A 143 -5.77 -0.54 -5.60
N ALA A 144 -6.52 0.11 -6.50
CA ALA A 144 -7.59 1.02 -6.13
C ALA A 144 -8.75 0.95 -7.12
N ILE A 145 -9.96 1.22 -6.62
CA ILE A 145 -11.16 1.44 -7.43
C ILE A 145 -11.83 2.71 -6.93
N LYS A 146 -12.18 3.61 -7.85
CA LYS A 146 -12.99 4.80 -7.59
C LYS A 146 -14.36 4.65 -8.22
N PHE A 147 -15.38 5.07 -7.49
CA PHE A 147 -16.78 5.07 -7.93
C PHE A 147 -17.23 6.52 -8.11
N GLU A 148 -17.54 6.92 -9.32
CA GLU A 148 -18.00 8.26 -9.65
C GLU A 148 -18.86 8.25 -10.91
N ASN A 149 -19.96 9.01 -10.94
CA ASN A 149 -20.86 9.15 -12.09
C ASN A 149 -21.35 7.81 -12.67
N ASN A 150 -21.70 6.85 -11.81
CA ASN A 150 -22.10 5.49 -12.16
C ASN A 150 -21.04 4.68 -12.93
N MET A 151 -19.80 5.09 -12.85
CA MET A 151 -18.66 4.38 -13.42
C MET A 151 -17.71 3.90 -12.31
N MET A 152 -16.97 2.85 -12.65
CA MET A 152 -15.86 2.35 -11.84
C MET A 152 -14.56 2.60 -12.61
N GLU A 153 -13.63 3.29 -11.98
CA GLU A 153 -12.26 3.46 -12.45
C GLU A 153 -11.36 2.57 -11.62
N GLY A 154 -10.61 1.67 -12.26
CA GLY A 154 -9.63 0.81 -11.60
C GLY A 154 -8.22 1.29 -11.86
N ALA A 155 -7.36 1.25 -10.85
CA ALA A 155 -5.93 1.57 -10.96
C ALA A 155 -5.08 0.56 -10.20
N ALA A 156 -3.89 0.29 -10.73
CA ALA A 156 -2.86 -0.50 -10.08
C ALA A 156 -1.49 0.12 -10.36
N CYS A 157 -0.60 0.17 -9.37
CA CYS A 157 0.68 0.82 -9.54
C CYS A 157 1.77 -0.14 -10.02
N HIS A 158 2.81 0.43 -10.67
CA HIS A 158 3.95 -0.28 -11.24
C HIS A 158 4.78 -1.13 -10.26
N ARG A 159 4.65 -0.89 -8.94
CA ARG A 159 5.48 -1.55 -7.92
C ARG A 159 5.28 -3.07 -7.81
N ALA A 160 4.24 -3.61 -8.45
CA ALA A 160 3.93 -5.04 -8.47
C ALA A 160 3.24 -5.50 -9.76
N ASP A 161 3.43 -4.79 -10.86
CA ASP A 161 2.88 -5.13 -12.19
C ASP A 161 1.38 -5.47 -12.17
N GLY A 162 0.63 -4.83 -11.26
CA GLY A 162 -0.80 -5.02 -11.12
C GLY A 162 -1.55 -4.47 -12.34
N SER A 163 -2.65 -5.13 -12.70
CA SER A 163 -3.54 -4.65 -13.75
C SER A 163 -4.99 -4.71 -13.26
N PRO A 164 -5.75 -3.61 -13.32
CA PRO A 164 -7.17 -3.65 -13.06
C PRO A 164 -7.89 -4.40 -14.19
N SER A 165 -8.90 -5.19 -13.85
CA SER A 165 -9.76 -5.81 -14.83
C SER A 165 -11.23 -5.62 -14.46
N GLY A 166 -12.10 -5.52 -15.47
CA GLY A 166 -13.53 -5.33 -15.30
C GLY A 166 -14.34 -6.26 -16.19
N LEU A 167 -15.55 -6.56 -15.75
CA LEU A 167 -16.57 -7.21 -16.55
C LEU A 167 -17.57 -6.15 -17.02
N SER A 168 -18.11 -6.27 -18.23
CA SER A 168 -19.12 -5.36 -18.82
C SER A 168 -18.60 -3.98 -19.26
N GLY A 169 -17.55 -3.95 -20.08
CA GLY A 169 -17.18 -2.78 -20.88
C GLY A 169 -16.21 -1.78 -20.26
N GLY A 170 -15.50 -2.17 -19.22
CA GLY A 170 -14.36 -1.42 -18.74
C GLY A 170 -13.10 -1.66 -19.58
N TYR A 171 -12.30 -0.61 -19.77
CA TYR A 171 -10.96 -0.73 -20.34
C TYR A 171 -9.94 -0.63 -19.23
N ALA A 172 -9.09 -1.65 -19.06
CA ALA A 172 -7.87 -1.53 -18.29
C ALA A 172 -6.77 -1.03 -19.23
N LEU A 173 -6.28 0.15 -18.99
CA LEU A 173 -5.08 0.64 -19.67
C LEU A 173 -3.87 0.25 -18.82
N PRO A 174 -2.90 -0.49 -19.35
CA PRO A 174 -1.66 -0.72 -18.62
C PRO A 174 -0.96 0.63 -18.38
N SER A 175 -0.58 0.89 -17.13
CA SER A 175 0.24 2.04 -16.82
C SER A 175 1.62 1.88 -17.46
N LYS A 176 2.09 2.91 -18.15
CA LYS A 176 3.50 2.94 -18.60
C LYS A 176 4.33 3.53 -17.47
N PRO A 177 5.49 2.93 -17.14
CA PRO A 177 6.43 3.55 -16.21
C PRO A 177 6.69 5.01 -16.61
N GLY A 178 6.45 5.96 -15.72
CA GLY A 178 6.66 7.39 -15.95
C GLY A 178 5.45 8.19 -16.43
N ASP A 179 4.29 7.59 -16.71
CA ASP A 179 3.10 8.36 -17.11
C ASP A 179 2.50 9.16 -15.92
N ALA A 180 2.77 8.75 -14.68
CA ALA A 180 2.31 9.44 -13.48
C ALA A 180 2.95 10.84 -13.26
N PHE A 181 4.00 11.18 -13.99
CA PHE A 181 4.80 12.39 -13.75
C PHE A 181 4.76 13.41 -14.88
N ARG A 182 3.94 13.19 -15.91
CA ARG A 182 3.87 14.11 -17.07
C ARG A 182 3.01 15.34 -16.82
N ASP A 183 2.22 15.35 -15.77
CA ASP A 183 1.25 16.40 -15.45
C ASP A 183 1.66 17.27 -14.23
N TYR A 184 2.98 17.30 -13.90
CA TYR A 184 3.53 18.10 -12.78
C TYR A 184 4.58 19.12 -13.24
#